data_9575843cf1e93d4bd1887530b8fb7eb6
#
_entry.id   9575843cf1e93d4bd1887530b8fb7eb6
#
_cell.length_a   1.000
_cell.length_b   1.000
_cell.length_c   1.000
_cell.angle_alpha   90.00
_cell.angle_beta   90.00
_cell.angle_gamma   90.00
#
_symmetry.space_group_name_H-M   'P 1'
#
loop_
_entity.id
_entity.type
_entity.pdbx_description
1 polymer ?
#
loop_
_entity_poly.entity_id
_entity_poly.type
_entity_poly.pdbx_seq_one_letter_code
_entity_poly.pdbx_strand_id
1 'polypeptide(L)'
;MTSTAFFNAGAQGTSRRSFLRVVAGISIASFFVASCAQSTRATGQNDQKKQRLVIQMSDADPAKWNLALNNATNVQEELGADKVDIEIVAYGPGIGMLKADSTTANRVAEAIKAGVTVVACENTMRNQKLVKDDMHPAISYAPSGVTEIMRRQSEGWAYIRP
;
A
#
# COMPACT_ATOMS: atom_id res chain seq x y z
N MET A 1 52.93 -10.60 -1.85
CA MET A 1 53.20 -10.38 -0.44
C MET A 1 51.88 -10.61 0.29
N THR A 2 51.68 -11.82 0.67
CA THR A 2 51.79 -12.49 1.96
C THR A 2 50.82 -11.96 2.99
N SER A 3 49.78 -12.78 3.24
CA SER A 3 49.62 -13.56 4.48
C SER A 3 48.82 -12.79 5.55
N THR A 4 47.89 -13.28 6.34
CA THR A 4 47.78 -14.58 7.02
C THR A 4 46.38 -14.74 7.62
N ALA A 5 45.85 -15.94 7.62
CA ALA A 5 44.70 -16.43 8.35
C ALA A 5 44.96 -16.50 9.87
N PHE A 6 43.95 -16.36 10.69
CA PHE A 6 43.94 -16.96 12.02
C PHE A 6 42.62 -17.69 12.29
N PHE A 7 42.75 -18.98 12.34
CA PHE A 7 41.86 -19.95 12.99
C PHE A 7 41.96 -19.80 14.51
N ASN A 8 40.91 -19.91 15.24
CA ASN A 8 40.95 -20.41 16.59
C ASN A 8 39.71 -21.27 16.91
N ALA A 9 40.01 -22.53 17.12
CA ALA A 9 39.11 -23.57 17.62
C ALA A 9 39.45 -23.83 19.11
N GLY A 10 38.48 -24.20 19.89
CA GLY A 10 38.66 -24.69 21.24
C GLY A 10 37.35 -24.58 22.01
N ALA A 11 36.82 -25.49 22.64
CA ALA A 11 37.00 -26.89 23.02
C ALA A 11 35.89 -27.18 24.04
N GLN A 12 35.32 -28.29 23.88
CA GLN A 12 34.55 -29.18 24.75
C GLN A 12 34.58 -28.93 26.27
N GLY A 13 33.37 -29.12 26.87
CA GLY A 13 33.24 -29.29 28.31
C GLY A 13 32.03 -30.17 28.65
N THR A 14 32.22 -31.48 28.58
CA THR A 14 31.32 -32.50 29.13
C THR A 14 31.28 -32.44 30.66
N SER A 15 30.15 -32.44 31.30
CA SER A 15 30.03 -32.90 32.68
C SER A 15 28.74 -33.69 32.90
N ARG A 16 28.92 -35.00 32.97
CA ARG A 16 27.94 -35.97 33.50
C ARG A 16 27.95 -35.86 35.04
N ARG A 17 26.81 -35.73 35.66
CA ARG A 17 26.63 -36.24 37.03
C ARG A 17 25.26 -36.89 37.16
N SER A 18 25.33 -38.20 37.17
CA SER A 18 24.30 -39.10 37.68
C SER A 18 24.10 -38.87 39.16
N PHE A 19 22.85 -38.80 39.61
CA PHE A 19 22.51 -39.28 40.95
C PHE A 19 21.17 -40.02 40.92
N LEU A 20 21.19 -41.08 41.66
CA LEU A 20 20.37 -42.26 41.66
C LEU A 20 19.32 -42.18 42.80
N ARG A 21 18.11 -42.63 42.52
CA ARG A 21 17.10 -43.22 43.39
C ARG A 21 16.52 -42.41 44.58
N VAL A 22 15.21 -42.34 44.66
CA VAL A 22 14.43 -43.04 45.69
C VAL A 22 13.01 -43.24 45.22
N VAL A 23 12.54 -44.45 45.35
CA VAL A 23 11.17 -44.93 45.14
C VAL A 23 10.36 -44.63 46.40
N ALA A 24 9.17 -44.08 46.28
CA ALA A 24 8.05 -44.35 47.20
C ALA A 24 6.75 -44.03 46.46
N GLY A 25 5.95 -45.06 46.29
CA GLY A 25 4.63 -44.98 45.74
C GLY A 25 3.62 -44.43 46.72
N ILE A 26 2.61 -43.83 46.21
CA ILE A 26 1.25 -43.84 46.76
C ILE A 26 0.28 -43.64 45.57
N SER A 27 -0.57 -44.65 45.39
CA SER A 27 -1.79 -44.60 44.56
C SER A 27 -2.72 -43.54 45.10
N ILE A 28 -3.53 -42.92 44.24
CA ILE A 28 -4.97 -42.78 44.39
C ILE A 28 -5.53 -41.71 43.44
N ALA A 29 -6.61 -42.12 42.83
CA ALA A 29 -7.73 -41.36 42.31
C ALA A 29 -7.56 -40.64 40.96
N SER A 30 -8.10 -41.34 40.00
CA SER A 30 -8.60 -40.81 38.72
C SER A 30 -9.62 -39.70 38.96
N PHE A 31 -9.27 -38.48 38.62
CA PHE A 31 -10.23 -37.45 38.26
C PHE A 31 -10.10 -37.16 36.76
N PHE A 32 -11.01 -37.79 36.00
CA PHE A 32 -11.27 -37.36 34.61
C PHE A 32 -11.90 -36.00 34.68
N VAL A 33 -11.09 -34.95 34.57
CA VAL A 33 -11.57 -33.64 34.19
C VAL A 33 -11.59 -33.63 32.66
N ALA A 34 -12.77 -33.86 32.09
CA ALA A 34 -13.05 -33.61 30.72
C ALA A 34 -12.90 -32.11 30.49
N SER A 35 -11.68 -31.69 30.12
CA SER A 35 -11.41 -30.33 29.67
C SER A 35 -12.01 -30.18 28.28
N CYS A 36 -13.24 -29.66 28.21
CA CYS A 36 -13.79 -29.13 26.96
C CYS A 36 -12.86 -28.02 26.48
N ALA A 37 -11.94 -28.39 25.62
CA ALA A 37 -11.23 -27.41 24.81
C ALA A 37 -12.25 -26.73 23.89
N GLN A 38 -12.86 -25.65 24.38
CA GLN A 38 -13.56 -24.70 23.53
C GLN A 38 -12.52 -24.09 22.64
N SER A 39 -12.39 -24.66 21.42
CA SER A 39 -11.76 -23.96 20.31
C SER A 39 -12.58 -22.70 20.06
N THR A 40 -12.24 -21.62 20.73
CA THR A 40 -12.61 -20.29 20.29
C THR A 40 -11.96 -20.09 18.92
N ARG A 41 -12.72 -20.41 17.85
CA ARG A 41 -12.46 -19.85 16.56
C ARG A 41 -12.51 -18.33 16.77
N ALA A 42 -11.34 -17.74 16.96
CA ALA A 42 -11.17 -16.34 16.73
C ALA A 42 -11.56 -16.12 15.26
N THR A 43 -12.79 -15.69 15.03
CA THR A 43 -13.20 -15.03 13.80
C THR A 43 -12.38 -13.74 13.82
N GLY A 44 -11.14 -13.81 13.33
CA GLY A 44 -10.37 -12.66 13.00
C GLY A 44 -11.18 -11.91 11.95
N GLN A 45 -11.96 -10.92 12.36
CA GLN A 45 -12.30 -9.82 11.48
C GLN A 45 -10.96 -9.27 11.04
N ASN A 46 -10.54 -9.75 9.86
CA ASN A 46 -9.41 -9.19 9.16
C ASN A 46 -9.92 -7.82 8.66
N ASP A 47 -9.83 -6.82 9.52
CA ASP A 47 -9.99 -5.42 9.20
C ASP A 47 -8.77 -5.06 8.32
N GLN A 48 -8.80 -5.60 7.10
CA GLN A 48 -7.71 -5.35 6.13
C GLN A 48 -7.77 -3.87 5.82
N LYS A 49 -6.87 -3.13 6.48
CA LYS A 49 -6.63 -1.71 6.19
C LYS A 49 -6.57 -1.54 4.67
N LYS A 50 -7.47 -0.74 4.14
CA LYS A 50 -7.55 -0.42 2.71
C LYS A 50 -6.16 -0.11 2.15
N GLN A 51 -5.80 -0.74 1.05
CA GLN A 51 -4.58 -0.37 0.32
C GLN A 51 -4.73 1.05 -0.23
N ARG A 52 -3.63 1.77 -0.38
CA ARG A 52 -3.70 3.16 -0.84
C ARG A 52 -2.61 3.43 -1.85
N LEU A 53 -2.99 3.99 -3.00
CA LEU A 53 -2.10 4.24 -4.12
C LEU A 53 -2.24 5.69 -4.60
N VAL A 54 -1.12 6.41 -4.69
CA VAL A 54 -1.05 7.70 -5.37
C VAL A 54 -0.27 7.55 -6.68
N ILE A 55 -0.87 8.02 -7.77
CA ILE A 55 -0.31 7.99 -9.13
C ILE A 55 0.06 9.41 -9.54
N GLN A 56 1.34 9.63 -9.81
CA GLN A 56 1.80 10.91 -10.35
C GLN A 56 1.54 10.97 -11.85
N MET A 57 0.97 12.08 -12.32
CA MET A 57 0.89 12.41 -13.75
C MET A 57 1.49 13.78 -14.02
N SER A 58 2.68 13.80 -14.62
CA SER A 58 3.40 15.05 -14.95
C SER A 58 3.81 15.16 -16.41
N ASP A 59 3.49 14.17 -17.23
CA ASP A 59 3.87 14.13 -18.66
C ASP A 59 2.71 14.62 -19.55
N ALA A 60 3.04 15.27 -20.68
CA ALA A 60 2.05 15.72 -21.66
C ALA A 60 1.58 14.61 -22.61
N ASP A 61 2.13 13.42 -22.50
CA ASP A 61 1.89 12.31 -23.42
C ASP A 61 0.55 11.60 -23.13
N PRO A 62 -0.42 11.62 -24.07
CA PRO A 62 -1.69 10.91 -23.92
C PRO A 62 -1.52 9.40 -23.72
N ALA A 63 -0.44 8.77 -24.20
CA ALA A 63 -0.19 7.37 -23.94
C ALA A 63 0.07 7.12 -22.45
N LYS A 64 0.81 8.00 -21.78
CA LYS A 64 1.04 7.95 -20.33
C LYS A 64 -0.22 8.26 -19.53
N TRP A 65 -1.08 9.16 -20.01
CA TRP A 65 -2.39 9.40 -19.38
C TRP A 65 -3.24 8.14 -19.37
N ASN A 66 -3.31 7.46 -20.53
CA ASN A 66 -4.01 6.19 -20.65
C ASN A 66 -3.37 5.10 -19.77
N LEU A 67 -2.02 5.06 -19.69
CA LEU A 67 -1.33 4.09 -18.83
C LEU A 67 -1.67 4.32 -17.34
N ALA A 68 -1.72 5.57 -16.89
CA ALA A 68 -2.12 5.89 -15.51
C ALA A 68 -3.54 5.39 -15.18
N LEU A 69 -4.48 5.62 -16.10
CA LEU A 69 -5.87 5.14 -15.96
C LEU A 69 -5.95 3.62 -16.00
N ASN A 70 -5.18 2.95 -16.89
CA ASN A 70 -5.08 1.49 -16.91
C ASN A 70 -4.54 0.93 -15.59
N ASN A 71 -3.48 1.56 -15.03
CA ASN A 71 -2.91 1.14 -13.77
C ASN A 71 -3.93 1.23 -12.63
N ALA A 72 -4.72 2.30 -12.58
CA ALA A 72 -5.79 2.43 -11.59
C ALA A 72 -6.84 1.32 -11.74
N THR A 73 -7.29 1.04 -12.97
CA THR A 73 -8.23 -0.03 -13.27
C THR A 73 -7.68 -1.40 -12.86
N ASN A 74 -6.46 -1.73 -13.27
CA ASN A 74 -5.82 -3.02 -12.96
C ASN A 74 -5.72 -3.25 -11.45
N VAL A 75 -5.36 -2.21 -10.68
CA VAL A 75 -5.29 -2.32 -9.22
C VAL A 75 -6.67 -2.55 -8.60
N GLN A 76 -7.72 -1.89 -9.11
CA GLN A 76 -9.08 -2.12 -8.65
C GLN A 76 -9.61 -3.51 -9.02
N GLU A 77 -9.27 -4.02 -10.20
CA GLU A 77 -9.63 -5.37 -10.64
C GLU A 77 -8.95 -6.45 -9.80
N GLU A 78 -7.67 -6.26 -9.47
CA GLU A 78 -6.88 -7.24 -8.70
C GLU A 78 -7.27 -7.25 -7.21
N LEU A 79 -7.43 -6.09 -6.59
CA LEU A 79 -7.61 -5.97 -5.14
C LEU A 79 -9.08 -5.85 -4.72
N GLY A 80 -9.95 -5.41 -5.61
CA GLY A 80 -11.30 -4.96 -5.35
C GLY A 80 -11.37 -3.43 -5.12
N ALA A 81 -12.29 -2.77 -5.81
CA ALA A 81 -12.45 -1.31 -5.74
C ALA A 81 -12.81 -0.79 -4.33
N ASP A 82 -13.45 -1.63 -3.53
CA ASP A 82 -13.80 -1.36 -2.13
C ASP A 82 -12.62 -1.50 -1.16
N LYS A 83 -11.54 -2.16 -1.60
CA LYS A 83 -10.34 -2.46 -0.77
C LYS A 83 -9.15 -1.57 -1.08
N VAL A 84 -9.26 -0.69 -2.06
CA VAL A 84 -8.17 0.23 -2.43
C VAL A 84 -8.69 1.65 -2.60
N ASP A 85 -7.93 2.61 -2.08
CA ASP A 85 -8.10 4.03 -2.38
C ASP A 85 -7.04 4.43 -3.40
N ILE A 86 -7.44 5.02 -4.51
CA ILE A 86 -6.55 5.46 -5.58
C ILE A 86 -6.72 6.95 -5.79
N GLU A 87 -5.59 7.66 -5.87
CA GLU A 87 -5.56 9.06 -6.22
C GLU A 87 -4.59 9.30 -7.40
N ILE A 88 -5.06 9.97 -8.44
CA ILE A 88 -4.22 10.43 -9.56
C ILE A 88 -4.00 11.93 -9.38
N VAL A 89 -2.75 12.36 -9.26
CA VAL A 89 -2.38 13.76 -9.09
C VAL A 89 -1.71 14.27 -10.34
N ALA A 90 -2.35 15.19 -11.07
CA ALA A 90 -1.83 15.77 -12.29
C ALA A 90 -1.28 17.20 -12.07
N TYR A 91 -0.07 17.44 -12.52
CA TYR A 91 0.60 18.74 -12.46
C TYR A 91 1.57 18.96 -13.64
N GLY A 92 2.12 20.16 -13.76
CA GLY A 92 2.99 20.48 -14.88
C GLY A 92 2.33 20.16 -16.23
N PRO A 93 3.05 19.62 -17.22
CA PRO A 93 2.46 19.23 -18.49
C PRO A 93 1.34 18.20 -18.40
N GLY A 94 1.34 17.36 -17.37
CA GLY A 94 0.32 16.33 -17.14
C GLY A 94 -1.08 16.88 -16.81
N ILE A 95 -1.21 18.18 -16.48
CA ILE A 95 -2.49 18.84 -16.24
C ILE A 95 -3.44 18.73 -17.45
N GLY A 96 -2.86 18.62 -18.67
CA GLY A 96 -3.62 18.44 -19.92
C GLY A 96 -4.54 17.21 -19.92
N MET A 97 -4.18 16.16 -19.16
CA MET A 97 -5.05 14.99 -18.94
C MET A 97 -6.43 15.37 -18.42
N LEU A 98 -6.51 16.41 -17.60
CA LEU A 98 -7.70 16.77 -16.81
C LEU A 98 -8.50 17.92 -17.41
N LYS A 99 -8.15 18.41 -18.59
CA LYS A 99 -8.94 19.43 -19.28
C LYS A 99 -10.28 18.84 -19.75
N ALA A 100 -11.29 19.68 -19.82
CA ALA A 100 -12.62 19.27 -20.30
C ALA A 100 -12.59 18.75 -21.76
N ASP A 101 -11.71 19.32 -22.59
CA ASP A 101 -11.48 18.94 -23.99
C ASP A 101 -10.39 17.87 -24.18
N SER A 102 -9.90 17.25 -23.09
CA SER A 102 -8.86 16.22 -23.15
C SER A 102 -9.32 14.99 -23.92
N THR A 103 -8.40 14.37 -24.67
CA THR A 103 -8.66 13.07 -25.33
C THR A 103 -8.97 11.95 -24.33
N THR A 104 -8.63 12.12 -23.05
CA THR A 104 -8.91 11.18 -21.99
C THR A 104 -10.08 11.58 -21.09
N ALA A 105 -10.80 12.67 -21.39
CA ALA A 105 -11.88 13.19 -20.52
C ALA A 105 -12.93 12.13 -20.14
N ASN A 106 -13.42 11.34 -21.10
CA ASN A 106 -14.38 10.27 -20.83
C ASN A 106 -13.80 9.20 -19.89
N ARG A 107 -12.56 8.80 -20.09
CA ARG A 107 -11.88 7.83 -19.23
C ARG A 107 -11.61 8.36 -17.81
N VAL A 108 -11.33 9.66 -17.69
CA VAL A 108 -11.25 10.33 -16.38
C VAL A 108 -12.60 10.27 -15.67
N ALA A 109 -13.71 10.54 -16.39
CA ALA A 109 -15.04 10.41 -15.83
C ALA A 109 -15.35 8.99 -15.35
N GLU A 110 -14.99 7.98 -16.14
CA GLU A 110 -15.15 6.56 -15.79
C GLU A 110 -14.33 6.19 -14.55
N ALA A 111 -13.08 6.60 -14.47
CA ALA A 111 -12.22 6.37 -13.29
C ALA A 111 -12.81 7.02 -12.03
N ILE A 112 -13.30 8.25 -12.12
CA ILE A 112 -13.96 8.93 -10.99
C ILE A 112 -15.22 8.18 -10.57
N LYS A 113 -16.04 7.74 -11.53
CA LYS A 113 -17.24 6.93 -11.25
C LYS A 113 -16.89 5.60 -10.57
N ALA A 114 -15.74 5.03 -10.89
CA ALA A 114 -15.19 3.82 -10.25
C ALA A 114 -14.54 4.08 -8.87
N GLY A 115 -14.59 5.33 -8.37
CA GLY A 115 -14.09 5.68 -7.05
C GLY A 115 -12.62 6.15 -7.01
N VAL A 116 -11.99 6.39 -8.16
CA VAL A 116 -10.66 7.00 -8.22
C VAL A 116 -10.77 8.51 -7.96
N THR A 117 -9.99 9.02 -7.02
CA THR A 117 -9.85 10.48 -6.83
C THR A 117 -8.89 11.03 -7.87
N VAL A 118 -9.29 12.09 -8.56
CA VAL A 118 -8.44 12.74 -9.56
C VAL A 118 -8.24 14.20 -9.16
N VAL A 119 -6.97 14.62 -9.04
CA VAL A 119 -6.59 15.91 -8.45
C VAL A 119 -5.77 16.74 -9.42
N ALA A 120 -6.20 17.97 -9.66
CA ALA A 120 -5.46 18.98 -10.43
C ALA A 120 -4.64 19.88 -9.50
N CYS A 121 -3.42 20.20 -9.90
CA CYS A 121 -2.54 21.15 -9.23
C CYS A 121 -2.92 22.59 -9.56
N GLU A 122 -3.43 23.37 -8.59
CA GLU A 122 -3.80 24.79 -8.78
C GLU A 122 -2.60 25.67 -9.11
N ASN A 123 -1.39 25.39 -8.61
CA ASN A 123 -0.17 26.10 -9.03
C ASN A 123 0.09 25.96 -10.52
N THR A 124 -0.09 24.74 -11.05
CA THR A 124 0.03 24.49 -12.49
C THR A 124 -1.05 25.24 -13.29
N MET A 125 -2.29 25.19 -12.81
CA MET A 125 -3.40 25.90 -13.45
C MET A 125 -3.09 27.41 -13.56
N ARG A 126 -2.67 28.04 -12.45
CA ARG A 126 -2.27 29.45 -12.46
C ARG A 126 -1.15 29.75 -13.47
N ASN A 127 -0.12 28.92 -13.49
CA ASN A 127 1.01 29.09 -14.41
C ASN A 127 0.61 28.95 -15.88
N GLN A 128 -0.36 28.08 -16.16
CA GLN A 128 -0.89 27.87 -17.51
C GLN A 128 -2.13 28.70 -17.82
N LYS A 129 -2.53 29.60 -16.90
CA LYS A 129 -3.71 30.49 -17.02
C LYS A 129 -5.01 29.70 -17.24
N LEU A 130 -5.11 28.51 -16.67
CA LEU A 130 -6.32 27.68 -16.68
C LEU A 130 -7.24 28.09 -15.55
N VAL A 131 -8.54 28.11 -15.82
CA VAL A 131 -9.61 28.29 -14.84
C VAL A 131 -10.37 26.96 -14.63
N LYS A 132 -11.22 26.89 -13.62
CA LYS A 132 -11.96 25.67 -13.33
C LYS A 132 -12.89 25.24 -14.44
N ASP A 133 -13.40 26.18 -15.20
CA ASP A 133 -14.28 25.91 -16.34
C ASP A 133 -13.55 25.25 -17.52
N ASP A 134 -12.20 25.36 -17.59
CA ASP A 134 -11.40 24.64 -18.57
C ASP A 134 -11.17 23.17 -18.19
N MET A 135 -11.51 22.80 -16.94
CA MET A 135 -11.18 21.51 -16.38
C MET A 135 -12.38 20.58 -16.35
N HIS A 136 -12.11 19.27 -16.26
CA HIS A 136 -13.16 18.28 -16.10
C HIS A 136 -13.96 18.54 -14.79
N PRO A 137 -15.31 18.60 -14.85
CA PRO A 137 -16.11 19.12 -13.72
C PRO A 137 -16.09 18.28 -12.45
N ALA A 138 -15.75 17.00 -12.54
CA ALA A 138 -15.81 16.06 -11.43
C ALA A 138 -14.46 15.83 -10.72
N ILE A 139 -13.42 16.60 -11.06
CA ILE A 139 -12.10 16.48 -10.42
C ILE A 139 -12.01 17.27 -9.12
N SER A 140 -11.04 16.93 -8.31
CA SER A 140 -10.63 17.67 -7.11
C SER A 140 -9.42 18.58 -7.41
N TYR A 141 -9.10 19.46 -6.46
CA TYR A 141 -8.01 20.41 -6.60
C TYR A 141 -7.10 20.38 -5.37
N ALA A 142 -5.79 20.52 -5.58
CA ALA A 142 -4.82 20.73 -4.52
C ALA A 142 -3.97 21.96 -4.84
N PRO A 143 -3.63 22.79 -3.84
CA PRO A 143 -2.79 23.98 -4.04
C PRO A 143 -1.48 23.65 -4.76
N SER A 144 -0.85 22.51 -4.43
CA SER A 144 0.38 22.02 -5.03
C SER A 144 0.32 20.50 -5.20
N GLY A 145 0.38 20.01 -6.43
CA GLY A 145 0.36 18.57 -6.74
C GLY A 145 1.54 17.81 -6.13
N VAL A 146 2.73 18.41 -6.11
CA VAL A 146 3.92 17.79 -5.50
C VAL A 146 3.75 17.64 -4.00
N THR A 147 3.23 18.68 -3.33
CA THR A 147 2.96 18.63 -1.88
C THR A 147 1.86 17.62 -1.56
N GLU A 148 0.84 17.49 -2.42
CA GLU A 148 -0.20 16.48 -2.27
C GLU A 148 0.39 15.07 -2.33
N ILE A 149 1.23 14.77 -3.31
CA ILE A 149 1.92 13.48 -3.40
C ILE A 149 2.78 13.22 -2.17
N MET A 150 3.55 14.21 -1.72
CA MET A 150 4.38 14.08 -0.52
C MET A 150 3.54 13.79 0.72
N ARG A 151 2.38 14.46 0.87
CA ARG A 151 1.44 14.24 1.96
C ARG A 151 0.88 12.80 1.92
N ARG A 152 0.45 12.33 0.76
CA ARG A 152 -0.02 10.95 0.59
C ARG A 152 1.05 9.93 0.95
N GLN A 153 2.29 10.13 0.49
CA GLN A 153 3.39 9.23 0.86
C GLN A 153 3.67 9.24 2.38
N SER A 154 3.59 10.40 3.04
CA SER A 154 3.73 10.50 4.50
C SER A 154 2.60 9.76 5.25
N GLU A 155 1.43 9.66 4.65
CA GLU A 155 0.30 8.87 5.16
C GLU A 155 0.44 7.37 4.86
N GLY A 156 1.53 6.96 4.21
CA GLY A 156 1.82 5.56 3.88
C GLY A 156 1.13 5.05 2.61
N TRP A 157 0.82 5.93 1.66
CA TRP A 157 0.36 5.54 0.33
C TRP A 157 1.52 4.98 -0.50
N ALA A 158 1.28 3.90 -1.24
CA ALA A 158 2.18 3.48 -2.30
C ALA A 158 2.21 4.56 -3.39
N TYR A 159 3.35 4.72 -4.05
CA TYR A 159 3.55 5.72 -5.10
C TYR A 159 3.99 5.07 -6.40
N ILE A 160 3.37 5.47 -7.50
CA ILE A 160 3.82 5.12 -8.85
C ILE A 160 3.82 6.34 -9.77
N ARG A 161 4.69 6.28 -10.77
CA ARG A 161 4.72 7.22 -11.90
C ARG A 161 4.82 6.40 -13.19
N PRO A 162 3.80 6.41 -14.06
CA PRO A 162 3.80 5.75 -15.37
C PRO A 162 4.78 6.35 -16.37
#